data_6abd24e89ddf024766e26aabfdaf56c2
#
_entry.id   6abd24e89ddf024766e26aabfdaf56c2
#
_cell.length_a   1.000
_cell.length_b   1.000
_cell.length_c   1.000
_cell.angle_alpha   90.00
_cell.angle_beta   90.00
_cell.angle_gamma   90.00
#
_symmetry.space_group_name_H-M   'P 1'
#
loop_
_entity.id
_entity.type
_entity.pdbx_description
1 polymer ?
#
loop_
_entity_poly.entity_id
_entity_poly.type
_entity_poly.pdbx_seq_one_letter_code
_entity_poly.pdbx_strand_id
1 'polypeptide(L)'
;ERICALARYVIADAQNPAQTACVQWFERTLDDSANKRIAVAEAFLAVDAILDIYADVATGLVVYDRVIARRVMEKLPFMATENIMMESVKRGGDRQQLHEIIRVYSHQAAARVKCEGKPNDLIERLAADERIPLDESEIRAQLDPVLYTGRSAGQVTAFLTEVVRPVLDRYYAGDVAAAVTV
;
A
#
# COMPACT_ATOMS: atom_id res chain seq x y z
N GLU A 1 -1.65 12.94 12.67
CA GLU A 1 -0.74 13.39 13.73
C GLU A 1 -1.29 13.03 15.13
N ARG A 2 -2.56 13.37 15.45
CA ARG A 2 -3.18 13.09 16.77
C ARG A 2 -3.19 11.61 17.11
N ILE A 3 -3.55 10.73 16.15
CA ILE A 3 -3.45 9.26 16.31
C ILE A 3 -2.06 8.84 16.77
N CYS A 4 -1.00 9.32 16.08
CA CYS A 4 0.37 8.97 16.42
C CYS A 4 0.80 9.50 17.80
N ALA A 5 0.30 10.67 18.21
CA ALA A 5 0.57 11.23 19.52
C ALA A 5 -0.07 10.41 20.64
N LEU A 6 -1.36 10.08 20.49
CA LEU A 6 -2.08 9.23 21.45
C LEU A 6 -1.52 7.80 21.49
N ALA A 7 -1.16 7.24 20.34
CA ALA A 7 -0.55 5.91 20.27
C ALA A 7 0.78 5.85 21.05
N ARG A 8 1.63 6.87 20.94
CA ARG A 8 2.86 6.95 21.75
C ARG A 8 2.57 7.01 23.24
N TYR A 9 1.53 7.75 23.63
CA TYR A 9 1.09 7.78 25.02
C TYR A 9 0.66 6.39 25.52
N VAL A 10 -0.22 5.70 24.78
CA VAL A 10 -0.69 4.36 25.14
C VAL A 10 0.45 3.35 25.22
N ILE A 11 1.40 3.40 24.28
CA ILE A 11 2.58 2.52 24.28
C ILE A 11 3.45 2.76 25.53
N ALA A 12 3.63 4.01 25.94
CA ALA A 12 4.36 4.34 27.16
C ALA A 12 3.58 3.89 28.41
N ASP A 13 2.26 4.13 28.43
CA ASP A 13 1.40 3.74 29.55
C ASP A 13 1.32 2.21 29.73
N ALA A 14 1.44 1.43 28.66
CA ALA A 14 1.47 -0.04 28.70
C ALA A 14 2.62 -0.61 29.58
N GLN A 15 3.60 0.20 29.96
CA GLN A 15 4.62 -0.21 30.92
C GLN A 15 4.11 -0.24 32.37
N ASN A 16 3.05 0.49 32.70
CA ASN A 16 2.53 0.60 34.08
C ASN A 16 2.17 -0.76 34.71
N PRO A 17 1.43 -1.68 34.05
CA PRO A 17 1.14 -3.00 34.61
C PRO A 17 2.40 -3.81 34.91
N ALA A 18 3.41 -3.74 34.06
CA ALA A 18 4.68 -4.45 34.26
C ALA A 18 5.45 -3.88 35.47
N GLN A 19 5.53 -2.57 35.61
CA GLN A 19 6.16 -1.91 36.76
C GLN A 19 5.44 -2.25 38.06
N THR A 20 4.12 -2.24 38.06
CA THR A 20 3.30 -2.65 39.22
C THR A 20 3.55 -4.12 39.59
N ALA A 21 3.61 -5.01 38.61
CA ALA A 21 3.86 -6.44 38.84
C ALA A 21 5.25 -6.72 39.46
N CYS A 22 6.25 -5.91 39.11
CA CYS A 22 7.61 -6.08 39.64
C CYS A 22 7.71 -6.01 41.16
N VAL A 23 6.82 -5.28 41.83
CA VAL A 23 6.84 -5.07 43.29
C VAL A 23 5.76 -5.87 44.02
N GLN A 24 4.95 -6.63 43.33
CA GLN A 24 3.95 -7.51 43.92
C GLN A 24 4.50 -8.95 43.96
N TRP A 25 4.81 -9.44 45.15
CA TRP A 25 5.49 -10.72 45.33
C TRP A 25 4.53 -11.92 45.19
N PHE A 26 4.01 -12.43 46.28
CA PHE A 26 3.14 -13.62 46.23
C PHE A 26 1.66 -13.30 46.27
N GLU A 27 1.30 -12.11 46.64
CA GLU A 27 -0.06 -11.62 46.65
C GLU A 27 -0.12 -10.14 46.18
N ARG A 28 -1.28 -9.74 45.72
CA ARG A 28 -1.53 -8.37 45.34
C ARG A 28 -1.58 -7.46 46.57
N THR A 29 -0.86 -6.35 46.56
CA THR A 29 -0.96 -5.28 47.53
C THR A 29 -1.83 -4.13 47.06
N LEU A 30 -2.19 -3.17 47.91
CA LEU A 30 -3.04 -2.02 47.54
C LEU A 30 -2.23 -0.88 46.88
N ASP A 31 -0.93 -0.99 46.74
CA ASP A 31 -0.09 0.02 46.12
C ASP A 31 -0.38 0.26 44.64
N ASP A 32 -0.97 -0.73 43.95
CA ASP A 32 -1.43 -0.61 42.57
C ASP A 32 -2.69 0.27 42.42
N SER A 33 -3.41 0.49 43.49
CA SER A 33 -4.78 1.02 43.48
C SER A 33 -4.93 2.39 42.83
N ALA A 34 -4.02 3.32 43.11
CA ALA A 34 -4.03 4.66 42.51
C ALA A 34 -3.54 4.61 41.06
N ASN A 35 -2.44 3.91 40.78
CA ASN A 35 -1.85 3.80 39.45
C ASN A 35 -2.84 3.21 38.45
N LYS A 36 -3.47 2.06 38.74
CA LYS A 36 -4.39 1.39 37.82
C LYS A 36 -5.63 2.21 37.48
N ARG A 37 -6.11 3.05 38.42
CA ARG A 37 -7.27 3.91 38.16
C ARG A 37 -6.98 5.01 37.14
N ILE A 38 -5.73 5.40 37.01
CA ILE A 38 -5.29 6.36 36.01
C ILE A 38 -4.89 5.60 34.75
N ALA A 39 -3.91 4.74 34.81
CA ALA A 39 -3.32 4.05 33.67
C ALA A 39 -4.35 3.28 32.83
N VAL A 40 -5.19 2.45 33.46
CA VAL A 40 -6.19 1.66 32.73
C VAL A 40 -7.26 2.54 32.11
N ALA A 41 -7.79 3.51 32.85
CA ALA A 41 -8.83 4.39 32.34
C ALA A 41 -8.34 5.24 31.16
N GLU A 42 -7.18 5.87 31.29
CA GLU A 42 -6.60 6.72 30.26
C GLU A 42 -6.19 5.93 29.02
N ALA A 43 -5.65 4.71 29.19
CA ALA A 43 -5.32 3.84 28.07
C ALA A 43 -6.56 3.52 27.21
N PHE A 44 -7.67 3.12 27.84
CA PHE A 44 -8.91 2.83 27.12
C PHE A 44 -9.50 4.07 26.43
N LEU A 45 -9.54 5.21 27.12
CA LEU A 45 -10.05 6.46 26.53
C LEU A 45 -9.17 6.92 25.35
N ALA A 46 -7.85 6.78 25.46
CA ALA A 46 -6.95 7.14 24.40
C ALA A 46 -7.08 6.22 23.17
N VAL A 47 -7.24 4.90 23.39
CA VAL A 47 -7.47 3.94 22.31
C VAL A 47 -8.80 4.19 21.62
N ASP A 48 -9.86 4.45 22.38
CA ASP A 48 -11.18 4.78 21.86
C ASP A 48 -11.12 6.02 20.94
N ALA A 49 -10.49 7.10 21.41
CA ALA A 49 -10.26 8.29 20.60
C ALA A 49 -9.41 8.02 19.34
N ILE A 50 -8.41 7.14 19.42
CA ILE A 50 -7.63 6.71 18.25
C ILE A 50 -8.51 6.02 17.22
N LEU A 51 -9.37 5.10 17.67
CA LEU A 51 -10.24 4.32 16.78
C LEU A 51 -11.28 5.20 16.11
N ASP A 52 -11.88 6.14 16.83
CA ASP A 52 -12.82 7.12 16.27
C ASP A 52 -12.17 7.98 15.19
N ILE A 53 -11.01 8.57 15.46
CA ILE A 53 -10.27 9.37 14.48
C ILE A 53 -9.85 8.51 13.28
N TYR A 54 -9.45 7.26 13.53
CA TYR A 54 -9.07 6.35 12.45
C TYR A 54 -10.25 6.00 11.54
N ALA A 55 -11.43 5.74 12.12
CA ALA A 55 -12.63 5.47 11.37
C ALA A 55 -13.06 6.68 10.52
N ASP A 56 -13.01 7.89 11.09
CA ASP A 56 -13.31 9.14 10.38
C ASP A 56 -12.35 9.36 9.19
N VAL A 57 -11.05 9.22 9.41
CA VAL A 57 -10.04 9.33 8.34
C VAL A 57 -10.24 8.26 7.27
N ALA A 58 -10.50 7.01 7.66
CA ALA A 58 -10.66 5.90 6.72
C ALA A 58 -11.89 6.06 5.82
N THR A 59 -13.00 6.51 6.39
CA THR A 59 -14.26 6.76 5.64
C THR A 59 -14.21 8.03 4.80
N GLY A 60 -13.41 9.02 5.22
CA GLY A 60 -13.22 10.30 4.52
C GLY A 60 -12.13 10.30 3.45
N LEU A 61 -11.48 9.15 3.16
CA LEU A 61 -10.42 9.09 2.15
C LEU A 61 -10.93 9.45 0.75
N VAL A 62 -10.24 10.38 0.10
CA VAL A 62 -10.50 10.77 -1.28
C VAL A 62 -9.43 10.17 -2.19
N VAL A 63 -9.87 9.38 -3.17
CA VAL A 63 -8.98 8.76 -4.16
C VAL A 63 -9.12 9.48 -5.49
N TYR A 64 -8.03 10.03 -5.99
CA TYR A 64 -7.96 10.68 -7.30
C TYR A 64 -7.50 9.67 -8.35
N ASP A 65 -8.39 8.81 -8.78
CA ASP A 65 -8.16 7.69 -9.71
C ASP A 65 -7.49 8.13 -11.02
N ARG A 66 -7.94 9.24 -11.62
CA ARG A 66 -7.37 9.79 -12.86
C ARG A 66 -5.93 10.28 -12.67
N VAL A 67 -5.62 10.86 -11.50
CA VAL A 67 -4.25 11.29 -11.18
C VAL A 67 -3.35 10.07 -11.02
N ILE A 68 -3.85 9.02 -10.35
CA ILE A 68 -3.15 7.75 -10.18
C ILE A 68 -2.89 7.10 -11.55
N ALA A 69 -3.93 6.97 -12.38
CA ALA A 69 -3.82 6.40 -13.72
C ALA A 69 -2.76 7.12 -14.57
N ARG A 70 -2.80 8.46 -14.59
CA ARG A 70 -1.78 9.25 -15.30
C ARG A 70 -0.36 8.98 -14.78
N ARG A 71 -0.18 8.97 -13.46
CA ARG A 71 1.12 8.72 -12.83
C ARG A 71 1.64 7.31 -13.11
N VAL A 72 0.76 6.32 -13.10
CA VAL A 72 1.10 4.95 -13.45
C VAL A 72 1.55 4.88 -14.91
N MET A 73 0.78 5.44 -15.85
CA MET A 73 1.10 5.42 -17.28
C MET A 73 2.37 6.19 -17.65
N GLU A 74 2.79 7.18 -16.87
CA GLU A 74 4.09 7.85 -17.04
C GLU A 74 5.28 6.91 -16.78
N LYS A 75 5.13 5.91 -15.91
CA LYS A 75 6.21 4.99 -15.47
C LYS A 75 6.10 3.59 -16.04
N LEU A 76 4.88 3.15 -16.29
CA LEU A 76 4.60 1.79 -16.71
C LEU A 76 5.35 1.32 -17.95
N PRO A 77 5.61 2.14 -18.99
CA PRO A 77 6.43 1.74 -20.13
C PRO A 77 7.83 1.23 -19.74
N PHE A 78 8.45 1.83 -18.73
CA PHE A 78 9.76 1.36 -18.24
C PHE A 78 9.65 0.09 -17.40
N MET A 79 8.54 -0.08 -16.66
CA MET A 79 8.31 -1.29 -15.86
C MET A 79 7.95 -2.50 -16.75
N ALA A 80 7.23 -2.25 -17.84
CA ALA A 80 6.76 -3.28 -18.76
C ALA A 80 7.87 -3.91 -19.64
N THR A 81 9.07 -3.37 -19.62
CA THR A 81 10.18 -3.82 -20.49
C THR A 81 10.52 -5.30 -20.35
N GLU A 82 10.45 -5.85 -19.12
CA GLU A 82 10.67 -7.28 -18.88
C GLU A 82 9.56 -8.12 -19.55
N ASN A 83 8.29 -7.75 -19.38
CA ASN A 83 7.17 -8.46 -19.99
C ASN A 83 7.23 -8.40 -21.51
N ILE A 84 7.53 -7.24 -22.08
CA ILE A 84 7.72 -7.06 -23.53
C ILE A 84 8.86 -7.96 -24.03
N MET A 85 9.98 -7.98 -23.32
CA MET A 85 11.11 -8.85 -23.65
C MET A 85 10.73 -10.32 -23.62
N MET A 86 10.08 -10.76 -22.55
CA MET A 86 9.67 -12.17 -22.39
C MET A 86 8.65 -12.60 -23.43
N GLU A 87 7.70 -11.73 -23.80
CA GLU A 87 6.73 -12.02 -24.84
C GLU A 87 7.39 -12.09 -26.21
N SER A 88 8.36 -11.22 -26.48
CA SER A 88 9.19 -11.26 -27.70
C SER A 88 10.03 -12.55 -27.81
N VAL A 89 10.58 -13.02 -26.69
CA VAL A 89 11.34 -14.30 -26.65
C VAL A 89 10.43 -15.49 -26.94
N LYS A 90 9.20 -15.51 -26.42
CA LYS A 90 8.23 -16.57 -26.73
C LYS A 90 7.92 -16.67 -28.23
N ARG A 91 8.07 -15.57 -28.97
CA ARG A 91 7.91 -15.51 -30.43
C ARG A 91 9.20 -15.78 -31.20
N GLY A 92 10.22 -16.26 -30.55
CA GLY A 92 11.49 -16.69 -31.16
C GLY A 92 12.57 -15.61 -31.22
N GLY A 93 12.37 -14.45 -30.58
CA GLY A 93 13.37 -13.41 -30.49
C GLY A 93 14.56 -13.83 -29.60
N ASP A 94 15.78 -13.40 -29.97
CA ASP A 94 16.98 -13.63 -29.18
C ASP A 94 17.00 -12.73 -27.94
N ARG A 95 17.05 -13.33 -26.75
CA ARG A 95 16.97 -12.62 -25.48
C ARG A 95 18.05 -11.55 -25.30
N GLN A 96 19.27 -11.82 -25.75
CA GLN A 96 20.39 -10.88 -25.58
C GLN A 96 20.26 -9.67 -26.53
N GLN A 97 19.85 -9.91 -27.74
CA GLN A 97 19.59 -8.84 -28.71
C GLN A 97 18.39 -7.97 -28.25
N LEU A 98 17.31 -8.60 -27.84
CA LEU A 98 16.12 -7.90 -27.31
C LEU A 98 16.45 -7.04 -26.09
N HIS A 99 17.23 -7.60 -25.16
CA HIS A 99 17.68 -6.84 -23.98
C HIS A 99 18.46 -5.59 -24.38
N GLU A 100 19.40 -5.70 -25.33
CA GLU A 100 20.18 -4.56 -25.76
C GLU A 100 19.35 -3.51 -26.49
N ILE A 101 18.40 -3.91 -27.34
CA ILE A 101 17.47 -3.01 -28.02
C ILE A 101 16.63 -2.24 -26.97
N ILE A 102 16.02 -2.95 -26.03
CA ILE A 102 15.20 -2.37 -24.97
C ILE A 102 16.03 -1.43 -24.10
N ARG A 103 17.26 -1.82 -23.75
CA ARG A 103 18.18 -0.98 -22.97
C ARG A 103 18.47 0.35 -23.68
N VAL A 104 18.83 0.30 -24.96
CA VAL A 104 19.14 1.51 -25.74
C VAL A 104 17.95 2.43 -25.84
N TYR A 105 16.77 1.91 -26.20
CA TYR A 105 15.56 2.72 -26.31
C TYR A 105 15.07 3.26 -24.97
N SER A 106 15.23 2.48 -23.89
CA SER A 106 14.91 2.95 -22.53
C SER A 106 15.77 4.15 -22.12
N HIS A 107 17.08 4.12 -22.43
CA HIS A 107 17.97 5.27 -22.18
C HIS A 107 17.57 6.50 -22.99
N GLN A 108 17.25 6.32 -24.28
CA GLN A 108 16.82 7.42 -25.15
C GLN A 108 15.48 8.04 -24.69
N ALA A 109 14.50 7.19 -24.38
CA ALA A 109 13.22 7.66 -23.86
C ALA A 109 13.38 8.34 -22.50
N ALA A 110 14.23 7.81 -21.62
CA ALA A 110 14.54 8.43 -20.34
C ALA A 110 15.21 9.81 -20.49
N ALA A 111 16.13 9.96 -21.44
CA ALA A 111 16.75 11.24 -21.75
C ALA A 111 15.72 12.25 -22.28
N ARG A 112 14.83 11.82 -23.17
CA ARG A 112 13.72 12.64 -23.68
C ARG A 112 12.81 13.16 -22.54
N VAL A 113 12.47 12.28 -21.61
CA VAL A 113 11.63 12.67 -20.45
C VAL A 113 12.39 13.59 -19.49
N LYS A 114 13.62 13.22 -19.13
CA LYS A 114 14.38 13.91 -18.07
C LYS A 114 15.08 15.19 -18.53
N CYS A 115 15.61 15.20 -19.73
CA CYS A 115 16.39 16.33 -20.25
C CYS A 115 15.55 17.30 -21.07
N GLU A 116 14.52 16.78 -21.80
CA GLU A 116 13.73 17.60 -22.71
C GLU A 116 12.32 17.91 -22.16
N GLY A 117 11.90 17.25 -21.06
CA GLY A 117 10.55 17.44 -20.49
C GLY A 117 9.41 16.92 -21.38
N LYS A 118 9.74 16.06 -22.36
CA LYS A 118 8.77 15.52 -23.31
C LYS A 118 8.13 14.21 -22.81
N PRO A 119 6.97 13.80 -23.34
CA PRO A 119 6.36 12.51 -23.04
C PRO A 119 7.28 11.34 -23.34
N ASN A 120 7.11 10.24 -22.61
CA ASN A 120 7.78 8.99 -22.83
C ASN A 120 7.35 8.38 -24.18
N ASP A 121 8.29 8.08 -25.05
CA ASP A 121 8.09 7.51 -26.39
C ASP A 121 8.70 6.09 -26.52
N LEU A 122 8.93 5.40 -25.41
CA LEU A 122 9.56 4.09 -25.42
C LEU A 122 8.75 3.05 -26.23
N ILE A 123 7.43 3.07 -26.07
CA ILE A 123 6.55 2.12 -26.74
C ILE A 123 6.55 2.32 -28.25
N GLU A 124 6.47 3.56 -28.70
CA GLU A 124 6.55 3.94 -30.10
C GLU A 124 7.88 3.51 -30.73
N ARG A 125 8.99 3.66 -30.01
CA ARG A 125 10.31 3.22 -30.47
C ARG A 125 10.41 1.72 -30.58
N LEU A 126 9.90 0.99 -29.59
CA LEU A 126 9.91 -0.47 -29.59
C LEU A 126 9.02 -1.03 -30.71
N ALA A 127 7.83 -0.44 -30.91
CA ALA A 127 6.90 -0.85 -31.96
C ALA A 127 7.42 -0.57 -33.40
N ALA A 128 8.29 0.41 -33.55
CA ALA A 128 8.88 0.76 -34.85
C ALA A 128 10.11 -0.11 -35.21
N ASP A 129 10.62 -0.94 -34.31
CA ASP A 129 11.80 -1.76 -34.53
C ASP A 129 11.41 -3.18 -35.01
N GLU A 130 11.72 -3.50 -36.26
CA GLU A 130 11.41 -4.81 -36.88
C GLU A 130 12.06 -6.01 -36.17
N ARG A 131 13.03 -5.78 -35.30
CA ARG A 131 13.69 -6.83 -34.50
C ARG A 131 12.86 -7.22 -33.27
N ILE A 132 11.84 -6.41 -32.92
CA ILE A 132 10.86 -6.74 -31.88
C ILE A 132 9.71 -7.50 -32.54
N PRO A 133 9.51 -8.80 -32.27
CA PRO A 133 8.51 -9.63 -32.97
C PRO A 133 7.10 -9.46 -32.36
N LEU A 134 6.75 -8.24 -31.96
CA LEU A 134 5.46 -7.84 -31.42
C LEU A 134 4.96 -6.61 -32.16
N ASP A 135 3.70 -6.56 -32.47
CA ASP A 135 3.07 -5.35 -32.97
C ASP A 135 2.77 -4.34 -31.84
N GLU A 136 2.40 -3.12 -32.23
CA GLU A 136 2.13 -2.05 -31.26
C GLU A 136 0.99 -2.41 -30.29
N SER A 137 -0.04 -3.11 -30.75
CA SER A 137 -1.19 -3.52 -29.94
C SER A 137 -0.76 -4.54 -28.87
N GLU A 138 0.12 -5.46 -29.24
CA GLU A 138 0.66 -6.47 -28.33
C GLU A 138 1.62 -5.88 -27.30
N ILE A 139 2.43 -4.91 -27.69
CA ILE A 139 3.29 -4.16 -26.77
C ILE A 139 2.41 -3.36 -25.81
N ARG A 140 1.38 -2.67 -26.30
CA ARG A 140 0.45 -1.91 -25.44
C ARG A 140 -0.38 -2.79 -24.52
N ALA A 141 -0.64 -4.03 -24.88
CA ALA A 141 -1.31 -4.98 -23.99
C ALA A 141 -0.48 -5.30 -22.73
N GLN A 142 0.86 -5.13 -22.79
CA GLN A 142 1.73 -5.27 -21.62
C GLN A 142 1.66 -4.06 -20.66
N LEU A 143 0.95 -2.98 -21.04
CA LEU A 143 0.79 -1.78 -20.22
C LEU A 143 -0.49 -1.80 -19.38
N ASP A 144 -1.12 -2.94 -19.20
CA ASP A 144 -2.24 -3.07 -18.26
C ASP A 144 -1.70 -3.09 -16.82
N PRO A 145 -2.04 -2.08 -15.98
CA PRO A 145 -1.59 -2.04 -14.58
C PRO A 145 -1.96 -3.29 -13.78
N VAL A 146 -3.03 -3.99 -14.13
CA VAL A 146 -3.49 -5.19 -13.44
C VAL A 146 -2.45 -6.31 -13.49
N LEU A 147 -1.63 -6.38 -14.55
CA LEU A 147 -0.55 -7.36 -14.70
C LEU A 147 0.57 -7.19 -13.63
N TYR A 148 0.61 -6.03 -12.97
CA TYR A 148 1.67 -5.66 -12.01
C TYR A 148 1.20 -5.61 -10.56
N THR A 149 -0.08 -5.89 -10.30
CA THR A 149 -0.63 -5.88 -8.93
C THR A 149 -0.38 -7.17 -8.16
N GLY A 150 0.03 -8.23 -8.84
CA GLY A 150 0.26 -9.55 -8.26
C GLY A 150 -0.99 -10.08 -7.55
N ARG A 151 -0.83 -10.50 -6.31
CA ARG A 151 -1.91 -11.08 -5.50
C ARG A 151 -2.64 -10.07 -4.62
N SER A 152 -2.35 -8.79 -4.71
CA SER A 152 -2.85 -7.77 -3.76
C SER A 152 -4.39 -7.77 -3.65
N ALA A 153 -5.10 -7.75 -4.79
CA ALA A 153 -6.56 -7.78 -4.79
C ALA A 153 -7.13 -9.07 -4.17
N GLY A 154 -6.56 -10.23 -4.52
CA GLY A 154 -6.95 -11.51 -3.94
C GLY A 154 -6.68 -11.60 -2.44
N GLN A 155 -5.56 -11.06 -1.97
CA GLN A 155 -5.23 -11.01 -0.53
C GLN A 155 -6.22 -10.13 0.23
N VAL A 156 -6.60 -8.97 -0.31
CA VAL A 156 -7.64 -8.11 0.30
C VAL A 156 -8.96 -8.87 0.40
N THR A 157 -9.40 -9.50 -0.67
CA THR A 157 -10.65 -10.28 -0.68
C THR A 157 -10.63 -11.42 0.35
N ALA A 158 -9.54 -12.19 0.39
CA ALA A 158 -9.36 -13.27 1.36
C ALA A 158 -9.40 -12.73 2.80
N PHE A 159 -8.65 -11.67 3.09
CA PHE A 159 -8.65 -11.06 4.42
C PHE A 159 -10.03 -10.56 4.86
N LEU A 160 -10.74 -9.88 3.97
CA LEU A 160 -12.10 -9.40 4.26
C LEU A 160 -13.06 -10.56 4.51
N THR A 161 -12.96 -11.65 3.73
CA THR A 161 -13.88 -12.78 3.83
C THR A 161 -13.57 -13.70 5.00
N GLU A 162 -12.27 -14.00 5.20
CA GLU A 162 -11.83 -15.03 6.14
C GLU A 162 -11.58 -14.49 7.56
N VAL A 163 -11.25 -13.20 7.68
CA VAL A 163 -10.89 -12.57 8.96
C VAL A 163 -11.90 -11.52 9.38
N VAL A 164 -12.14 -10.51 8.53
CA VAL A 164 -12.94 -9.33 8.93
C VAL A 164 -14.41 -9.69 9.09
N ARG A 165 -15.01 -10.35 8.08
CA ARG A 165 -16.45 -10.68 8.10
C ARG A 165 -16.85 -11.54 9.29
N PRO A 166 -16.16 -12.64 9.64
CA PRO A 166 -16.47 -13.42 10.85
C PRO A 166 -16.40 -12.62 12.16
N VAL A 167 -15.47 -11.65 12.25
CA VAL A 167 -15.39 -10.77 13.43
C VAL A 167 -16.59 -9.82 13.48
N LEU A 168 -16.94 -9.21 12.36
CA LEU A 168 -18.12 -8.32 12.30
C LEU A 168 -19.40 -9.08 12.59
N ASP A 169 -19.60 -10.26 12.00
CA ASP A 169 -20.80 -11.07 12.22
C ASP A 169 -20.97 -11.46 13.70
N ARG A 170 -19.85 -11.60 14.42
CA ARG A 170 -19.87 -11.98 15.85
C ARG A 170 -20.05 -10.80 16.80
N TYR A 171 -19.45 -9.65 16.50
CA TYR A 171 -19.32 -8.55 17.46
C TYR A 171 -20.00 -7.25 17.03
N TYR A 172 -20.39 -7.12 15.76
CA TYR A 172 -20.99 -5.89 15.27
C TYR A 172 -22.44 -5.76 15.71
N ALA A 173 -22.75 -4.76 16.53
CA ALA A 173 -24.06 -4.53 17.12
C ALA A 173 -24.81 -3.32 16.52
N GLY A 174 -24.37 -2.75 15.41
CA GLY A 174 -25.02 -1.61 14.76
C GLY A 174 -24.04 -0.52 14.29
N ASP A 175 -24.56 0.54 13.67
CA ASP A 175 -23.73 1.63 13.15
C ASP A 175 -23.12 2.44 14.31
N VAL A 176 -21.80 2.40 14.40
CA VAL A 176 -21.02 3.31 15.23
C VAL A 176 -20.75 4.56 14.42
N ALA A 177 -21.53 5.61 14.64
CA ALA A 177 -21.24 6.93 14.08
C ALA A 177 -20.02 7.50 14.81
N ALA A 178 -18.89 7.61 14.13
CA ALA A 178 -17.74 8.33 14.65
C ALA A 178 -18.10 9.83 14.77
N ALA A 179 -18.27 10.31 15.99
CA ALA A 179 -18.53 11.72 16.28
C ALA A 179 -17.21 12.41 16.64
N VAL A 180 -16.42 12.75 15.60
CA VAL A 180 -15.22 13.58 15.81
C VAL A 180 -15.63 15.05 15.65
N THR A 181 -15.67 15.79 16.75
CA THR A 181 -15.72 17.25 16.74
C THR A 181 -14.31 17.81 16.76
N VAL A 182 -13.95 18.57 15.72
CA VAL A 182 -12.66 19.29 15.61
C VAL A 182 -12.79 20.67 16.23
#